data_63e87dc475e627d88a16d0362705cffb
#
_entry.id   63e87dc475e627d88a16d0362705cffb
#
_cell.length_a   1.000
_cell.length_b   1.000
_cell.length_c   1.000
_cell.angle_alpha   90.00
_cell.angle_beta   90.00
_cell.angle_gamma   90.00
#
_symmetry.space_group_name_H-M   'P 1'
#
loop_
_entity.id
_entity.type
_entity.pdbx_description
1 polymer ?
#
loop_
_entity_poly.entity_id
_entity_poly.type
_entity_poly.pdbx_seq_one_letter_code
_entity_poly.pdbx_strand_id
1 'polypeptide(L)'
;MSQRFQHAVVFGDTHYPFQDDATLSVVKRVIADVRPDVLIHIGDLVDCWQISRFDKDPARRESLQTDIDRGAALLKELYALTPDARRFYLEGNHEQRLQRTICNMQDKAREIAGLRVFQKYINWPTLLDDAGVPPGAFEFVPTRGQARRRIFPKLVVKHGSIVSKWSGATAKAEWMRYGMSGVSGHTHRLGVFYHRDFNGAHGWAETGCTCDLMPEYVEDPDWQHGCLVIAFAKDFQYFAFEPVYIQEGSAIWREHRYRLKGKSVE
;
A
#
# COMPACT_ATOMS: atom_id res chain seq x y z
N MET A 1 -10.88 32.11 -12.35
CA MET A 1 -9.65 31.50 -11.80
C MET A 1 -9.79 29.99 -11.91
N SER A 2 -8.92 29.28 -12.63
CA SER A 2 -8.95 27.82 -12.71
C SER A 2 -8.69 27.25 -11.31
N GLN A 3 -9.63 26.51 -10.77
CA GLN A 3 -9.48 25.84 -9.48
C GLN A 3 -8.42 24.76 -9.64
N ARG A 4 -7.27 24.90 -8.98
CA ARG A 4 -6.21 23.90 -9.02
C ARG A 4 -6.68 22.67 -8.24
N PHE A 5 -6.83 21.54 -8.91
CA PHE A 5 -7.05 20.26 -8.26
C PHE A 5 -5.80 19.78 -7.54
N GLN A 6 -5.99 19.11 -6.43
CA GLN A 6 -4.96 18.40 -5.69
C GLN A 6 -4.95 16.94 -6.12
N HIS A 7 -3.80 16.28 -5.92
CA HIS A 7 -3.63 14.90 -6.31
C HIS A 7 -3.12 14.07 -5.14
N ALA A 8 -3.60 12.84 -5.06
CA ALA A 8 -2.98 11.82 -4.24
C ALA A 8 -2.54 10.64 -5.12
N VAL A 9 -1.44 9.99 -4.73
CA VAL A 9 -1.05 8.69 -5.28
C VAL A 9 -1.13 7.67 -4.16
N VAL A 10 -1.82 6.55 -4.43
CA VAL A 10 -2.01 5.45 -3.49
C VAL A 10 -1.55 4.16 -4.15
N PHE A 11 -0.66 3.44 -3.49
CA PHE A 11 -0.17 2.13 -3.92
C PHE A 11 0.29 1.32 -2.71
N GLY A 12 0.57 0.04 -2.87
CA GLY A 12 1.06 -0.82 -1.79
C GLY A 12 1.16 -2.28 -2.21
N ASP A 13 0.98 -3.18 -1.24
CA ASP A 13 1.11 -4.61 -1.48
C ASP A 13 2.43 -4.91 -2.22
N THR A 14 3.53 -4.41 -1.65
CA THR A 14 4.89 -4.50 -2.24
C THR A 14 5.59 -5.79 -1.84
N HIS A 15 5.36 -6.25 -0.61
CA HIS A 15 5.79 -7.53 -0.09
C HIS A 15 7.31 -7.81 -0.24
N TYR A 16 8.19 -6.87 0.18
CA TYR A 16 9.61 -7.19 0.20
C TYR A 16 9.88 -8.52 0.94
N PRO A 17 10.63 -9.46 0.35
CA PRO A 17 11.51 -9.35 -0.82
C PRO A 17 10.87 -9.73 -2.18
N PHE A 18 9.55 -9.84 -2.28
CA PHE A 18 8.82 -10.29 -3.47
C PHE A 18 8.29 -9.14 -4.33
N GLN A 19 8.89 -7.97 -4.24
CA GLN A 19 8.51 -6.81 -5.05
C GLN A 19 8.78 -7.03 -6.54
N ASP A 20 7.99 -6.41 -7.41
CA ASP A 20 8.28 -6.25 -8.83
C ASP A 20 8.95 -4.90 -9.09
N ASP A 21 10.26 -4.91 -9.33
CA ASP A 21 11.06 -3.69 -9.51
C ASP A 21 10.66 -2.91 -10.77
N ALA A 22 10.16 -3.58 -11.81
CA ALA A 22 9.71 -2.93 -13.02
C ALA A 22 8.42 -2.13 -12.75
N THR A 23 7.49 -2.72 -12.04
CA THR A 23 6.27 -2.06 -11.59
C THR A 23 6.57 -0.88 -10.65
N LEU A 24 7.44 -1.07 -9.66
CA LEU A 24 7.86 0.01 -8.77
C LEU A 24 8.52 1.17 -9.51
N SER A 25 9.31 0.88 -10.56
CA SER A 25 9.90 1.93 -11.40
C SER A 25 8.83 2.76 -12.11
N VAL A 26 7.76 2.12 -12.62
CA VAL A 26 6.63 2.83 -13.23
C VAL A 26 5.89 3.67 -12.19
N VAL A 27 5.57 3.11 -11.02
CA VAL A 27 4.90 3.84 -9.93
C VAL A 27 5.71 5.07 -9.51
N LYS A 28 7.03 4.94 -9.31
CA LYS A 28 7.90 6.08 -8.98
C LYS A 28 7.89 7.17 -10.05
N ARG A 29 7.81 6.81 -11.33
CA ARG A 29 7.70 7.79 -12.43
C ARG A 29 6.33 8.47 -12.46
N VAL A 30 5.25 7.73 -12.23
CA VAL A 30 3.90 8.33 -12.07
C VAL A 30 3.91 9.33 -10.92
N ILE A 31 4.51 8.99 -9.77
CA ILE A 31 4.64 9.89 -8.62
C ILE A 31 5.43 11.16 -9.01
N ALA A 32 6.55 11.01 -9.72
CA ALA A 32 7.37 12.14 -10.15
C ALA A 32 6.63 13.10 -11.09
N ASP A 33 5.80 12.56 -11.99
CA ASP A 33 5.03 13.36 -12.95
C ASP A 33 3.81 14.01 -12.31
N VAL A 34 3.10 13.28 -11.43
CA VAL A 34 1.91 13.77 -10.70
C VAL A 34 2.30 14.84 -9.68
N ARG A 35 3.45 14.70 -9.01
CA ARG A 35 3.86 15.54 -7.87
C ARG A 35 2.72 15.66 -6.85
N PRO A 36 2.31 14.56 -6.22
CA PRO A 36 1.10 14.51 -5.42
C PRO A 36 1.20 15.39 -4.17
N ASP A 37 0.08 15.99 -3.76
CA ASP A 37 -0.07 16.64 -2.46
C ASP A 37 -0.15 15.61 -1.31
N VAL A 38 -0.58 14.38 -1.63
CA VAL A 38 -0.68 13.27 -0.68
C VAL A 38 -0.12 11.99 -1.31
N LEU A 39 0.81 11.33 -0.63
CA LEU A 39 1.31 10.01 -0.99
C LEU A 39 0.91 8.99 0.06
N ILE A 40 0.38 7.85 -0.34
CA ILE A 40 -0.05 6.79 0.56
C ILE A 40 0.53 5.46 0.11
N HIS A 41 1.36 4.84 0.96
CA HIS A 41 1.62 3.42 0.88
C HIS A 41 0.55 2.70 1.71
N ILE A 42 -0.30 1.90 1.06
CA ILE A 42 -1.53 1.38 1.67
C ILE A 42 -1.32 0.11 2.51
N GLY A 43 -0.06 -0.30 2.73
CA GLY A 43 0.31 -1.44 3.60
C GLY A 43 0.93 -2.59 2.82
N ASP A 44 1.29 -3.63 3.55
CA ASP A 44 2.00 -4.80 3.06
C ASP A 44 3.28 -4.41 2.28
N LEU A 45 4.10 -3.56 2.91
CA LEU A 45 5.41 -3.16 2.41
C LEU A 45 6.41 -4.31 2.51
N VAL A 46 6.41 -4.99 3.68
CA VAL A 46 7.26 -6.14 3.97
C VAL A 46 6.39 -7.38 4.11
N ASP A 47 6.77 -8.47 3.45
CA ASP A 47 6.00 -9.72 3.51
C ASP A 47 6.03 -10.36 4.90
N CYS A 48 7.13 -10.24 5.63
CA CYS A 48 7.32 -10.92 6.92
C CYS A 48 7.13 -12.44 6.81
N TRP A 49 7.57 -13.05 5.70
CA TRP A 49 7.43 -14.48 5.44
C TRP A 49 8.13 -15.35 6.49
N GLN A 50 9.25 -14.86 7.05
CA GLN A 50 10.04 -15.57 8.08
C GLN A 50 9.22 -15.89 9.33
N ILE A 51 8.27 -15.03 9.66
CA ILE A 51 7.37 -15.15 10.83
C ILE A 51 5.92 -15.47 10.43
N SER A 52 5.70 -15.86 9.17
CA SER A 52 4.39 -16.33 8.69
C SER A 52 4.09 -17.73 9.23
N ARG A 53 2.81 -18.10 9.19
CA ARG A 53 2.34 -19.47 9.53
C ARG A 53 2.44 -20.46 8.35
N PHE A 54 2.76 -19.96 7.15
CA PHE A 54 2.85 -20.78 5.95
C PHE A 54 4.19 -21.50 5.87
N ASP A 55 4.24 -22.56 5.10
CA ASP A 55 5.47 -23.30 4.80
C ASP A 55 6.51 -22.36 4.20
N LYS A 56 7.76 -22.65 4.49
CA LYS A 56 8.89 -21.81 4.09
C LYS A 56 9.82 -22.60 3.18
N ASP A 57 10.20 -22.02 2.06
CA ASP A 57 11.26 -22.55 1.22
C ASP A 57 12.57 -22.62 2.02
N PRO A 58 13.12 -23.82 2.26
CA PRO A 58 14.35 -23.97 3.02
C PRO A 58 15.59 -23.40 2.29
N ALA A 59 15.48 -23.09 1.01
CA ALA A 59 16.57 -22.46 0.25
C ALA A 59 16.68 -20.96 0.48
N ARG A 60 15.62 -20.31 0.95
CA ARG A 60 15.62 -18.86 1.27
C ARG A 60 16.42 -18.57 2.52
N ARG A 61 17.28 -17.57 2.43
CA ARG A 61 18.21 -17.18 3.51
C ARG A 61 18.04 -15.76 4.00
N GLU A 62 17.20 -14.96 3.33
CA GLU A 62 16.99 -13.56 3.69
C GLU A 62 16.38 -13.44 5.10
N SER A 63 16.94 -12.52 5.86
CA SER A 63 16.43 -12.21 7.20
C SER A 63 15.28 -11.19 7.11
N LEU A 64 14.43 -11.19 8.15
CA LEU A 64 13.40 -10.17 8.28
C LEU A 64 14.00 -8.75 8.30
N GLN A 65 15.18 -8.58 8.91
CA GLN A 65 15.88 -7.29 8.94
C GLN A 65 16.24 -6.82 7.53
N THR A 66 16.77 -7.73 6.69
CA THR A 66 17.11 -7.40 5.30
C THR A 66 15.88 -6.90 4.51
N ASP A 67 14.72 -7.51 4.74
CA ASP A 67 13.49 -7.11 4.05
C ASP A 67 12.95 -5.77 4.57
N ILE A 68 13.09 -5.52 5.88
CA ILE A 68 12.80 -4.20 6.48
C ILE A 68 13.72 -3.13 5.87
N ASP A 69 15.01 -3.40 5.75
CA ASP A 69 15.98 -2.46 5.18
C ASP A 69 15.66 -2.12 3.72
N ARG A 70 15.22 -3.11 2.92
CA ARG A 70 14.77 -2.90 1.54
C ARG A 70 13.49 -2.05 1.48
N GLY A 71 12.51 -2.35 2.30
CA GLY A 71 11.29 -1.55 2.42
C GLY A 71 11.57 -0.11 2.86
N ALA A 72 12.48 0.06 3.83
CA ALA A 72 12.92 1.36 4.28
C ALA A 72 13.66 2.15 3.17
N ALA A 73 14.45 1.47 2.33
CA ALA A 73 15.08 2.10 1.17
C ALA A 73 14.05 2.68 0.20
N LEU A 74 12.97 1.94 -0.10
CA LEU A 74 11.86 2.45 -0.90
C LEU A 74 11.22 3.69 -0.26
N LEU A 75 10.91 3.64 1.04
CA LEU A 75 10.31 4.79 1.74
C LEU A 75 11.22 6.02 1.72
N LYS A 76 12.55 5.85 1.83
CA LYS A 76 13.54 6.95 1.69
C LYS A 76 13.52 7.57 0.28
N GLU A 77 13.47 6.73 -0.75
CA GLU A 77 13.33 7.22 -2.14
C GLU A 77 12.03 8.00 -2.33
N LEU A 78 10.92 7.49 -1.84
CA LEU A 78 9.62 8.15 -1.92
C LEU A 78 9.59 9.48 -1.15
N TYR A 79 10.21 9.52 0.01
CA TYR A 79 10.37 10.75 0.79
C TYR A 79 11.12 11.82 0.00
N ALA A 80 12.24 11.46 -0.62
CA ALA A 80 13.02 12.36 -1.45
C ALA A 80 12.28 12.82 -2.72
N LEU A 81 11.48 11.91 -3.32
CA LEU A 81 10.72 12.17 -4.53
C LEU A 81 9.52 13.11 -4.31
N THR A 82 9.02 13.19 -3.08
CA THR A 82 7.80 13.93 -2.74
C THR A 82 8.01 14.92 -1.58
N PRO A 83 8.91 15.90 -1.70
CA PRO A 83 9.31 16.77 -0.57
C PRO A 83 8.14 17.53 0.04
N ASP A 84 7.18 17.97 -0.76
CA ASP A 84 6.04 18.80 -0.34
C ASP A 84 4.79 18.02 0.01
N ALA A 85 4.78 16.69 -0.20
CA ALA A 85 3.60 15.87 0.02
C ALA A 85 3.40 15.52 1.51
N ARG A 86 2.13 15.40 1.92
CA ARG A 86 1.80 14.64 3.13
C ARG A 86 1.92 13.15 2.82
N ARG A 87 2.67 12.41 3.62
CA ARG A 87 2.94 11.00 3.38
C ARG A 87 2.37 10.13 4.48
N PHE A 88 1.72 9.03 4.08
CA PHE A 88 1.13 8.05 4.99
C PHE A 88 1.65 6.66 4.65
N TYR A 89 1.92 5.90 5.70
CA TYR A 89 2.18 4.46 5.61
C TYR A 89 1.15 3.74 6.47
N LEU A 90 0.28 2.97 5.84
CA LEU A 90 -0.72 2.18 6.52
C LEU A 90 -0.15 0.81 6.89
N GLU A 91 -0.48 0.34 8.07
CA GLU A 91 -0.15 -1.02 8.47
C GLU A 91 -1.03 -2.03 7.71
N GLY A 92 -0.42 -2.96 6.99
CA GLY A 92 -1.11 -4.07 6.37
C GLY A 92 -1.22 -5.29 7.29
N ASN A 93 -1.80 -6.37 6.78
CA ASN A 93 -1.93 -7.61 7.56
C ASN A 93 -0.60 -8.38 7.68
N HIS A 94 0.37 -8.14 6.79
CA HIS A 94 1.70 -8.72 6.87
C HIS A 94 2.54 -8.02 7.95
N GLU A 95 2.47 -6.71 8.06
CA GLU A 95 3.09 -6.00 9.18
C GLU A 95 2.54 -6.46 10.53
N GLN A 96 1.25 -6.80 10.63
CA GLN A 96 0.65 -7.34 11.86
C GLN A 96 1.23 -8.68 12.30
N ARG A 97 1.90 -9.42 11.40
CA ARG A 97 2.56 -10.69 11.76
C ARG A 97 3.57 -10.49 12.88
N LEU A 98 4.28 -9.37 12.88
CA LEU A 98 5.23 -9.03 13.95
C LEU A 98 4.54 -9.02 15.32
N GLN A 99 3.48 -8.23 15.47
CA GLN A 99 2.74 -8.13 16.72
C GLN A 99 2.08 -9.45 17.11
N ARG A 100 1.50 -10.17 16.14
CA ARG A 100 0.89 -11.48 16.36
C ARG A 100 1.92 -12.50 16.83
N THR A 101 3.12 -12.51 16.26
CA THR A 101 4.21 -13.39 16.67
C THR A 101 4.61 -13.12 18.10
N ILE A 102 4.77 -11.85 18.49
CA ILE A 102 5.09 -11.46 19.87
C ILE A 102 3.98 -11.92 20.83
N CYS A 103 2.70 -11.73 20.49
CA CYS A 103 1.59 -12.16 21.31
C CYS A 103 1.50 -13.69 21.47
N ASN A 104 1.99 -14.43 20.48
CA ASN A 104 1.96 -15.91 20.47
C ASN A 104 3.25 -16.54 21.02
N MET A 105 4.23 -15.75 21.49
CA MET A 105 5.43 -16.27 22.15
C MET A 105 5.06 -17.06 23.42
N GLN A 106 5.84 -18.09 23.71
CA GLN A 106 5.69 -18.85 24.96
C GLN A 106 6.04 -17.98 26.17
N ASP A 107 5.53 -18.38 27.35
CA ASP A 107 5.45 -17.56 28.55
C ASP A 107 6.70 -16.70 28.87
N LYS A 108 7.88 -17.31 28.94
CA LYS A 108 9.12 -16.57 29.28
C LYS A 108 9.50 -15.51 28.23
N ALA A 109 9.38 -15.87 26.95
CA ALA A 109 9.68 -14.94 25.86
C ALA A 109 8.63 -13.82 25.79
N ARG A 110 7.36 -14.13 26.06
CA ARG A 110 6.26 -13.17 26.14
C ARG A 110 6.46 -12.15 27.26
N GLU A 111 6.91 -12.57 28.44
CA GLU A 111 7.22 -11.67 29.57
C GLU A 111 8.34 -10.69 29.19
N ILE A 112 9.41 -11.17 28.54
CA ILE A 112 10.51 -10.30 28.05
C ILE A 112 9.97 -9.33 26.98
N ALA A 113 9.20 -9.82 26.01
CA ALA A 113 8.59 -9.00 24.98
C ALA A 113 7.58 -7.98 25.53
N GLY A 114 7.01 -8.22 26.71
CA GLY A 114 6.13 -7.32 27.46
C GLY A 114 6.84 -6.14 28.15
N LEU A 115 8.15 -6.18 28.27
CA LEU A 115 8.89 -5.08 28.87
C LEU A 115 8.75 -3.78 28.06
N ARG A 116 8.56 -2.65 28.75
CA ARG A 116 8.37 -1.33 28.09
C ARG A 116 9.49 -0.98 27.11
N VAL A 117 10.73 -1.34 27.44
CA VAL A 117 11.87 -1.12 26.55
C VAL A 117 11.72 -1.92 25.27
N PHE A 118 11.29 -3.18 25.35
CA PHE A 118 11.09 -4.04 24.18
C PHE A 118 9.95 -3.51 23.29
N GLN A 119 8.81 -3.15 23.89
CA GLN A 119 7.67 -2.57 23.20
C GLN A 119 7.98 -1.23 22.51
N LYS A 120 8.90 -0.45 23.11
CA LYS A 120 9.36 0.82 22.53
C LYS A 120 10.13 0.61 21.22
N TYR A 121 10.91 -0.46 21.10
CA TYR A 121 11.78 -0.69 19.94
C TYR A 121 11.21 -1.66 18.91
N ILE A 122 10.31 -2.55 19.31
CA ILE A 122 9.69 -3.52 18.38
C ILE A 122 8.31 -3.02 17.95
N ASN A 123 8.32 -2.00 17.12
CA ASN A 123 7.16 -1.49 16.39
C ASN A 123 7.62 -0.92 15.05
N TRP A 124 6.73 -0.90 14.09
CA TRP A 124 7.07 -0.52 12.71
C TRP A 124 7.69 0.87 12.57
N PRO A 125 7.17 1.95 13.17
CA PRO A 125 7.83 3.26 13.11
C PRO A 125 9.29 3.21 13.56
N THR A 126 9.58 2.61 14.70
CA THR A 126 10.95 2.54 15.23
C THR A 126 11.87 1.67 14.37
N LEU A 127 11.36 0.54 13.84
CA LEU A 127 12.14 -0.33 12.95
C LEU A 127 12.50 0.37 11.63
N LEU A 128 11.59 1.17 11.09
CA LEU A 128 11.84 1.96 9.87
C LEU A 128 12.79 3.14 10.14
N ASP A 129 12.65 3.82 11.30
CA ASP A 129 13.57 4.87 11.72
C ASP A 129 15.00 4.31 11.90
N ASP A 130 15.15 3.14 12.52
CA ASP A 130 16.43 2.44 12.69
C ASP A 130 17.04 2.03 11.34
N ALA A 131 16.20 1.62 10.38
CA ALA A 131 16.61 1.35 9.01
C ALA A 131 16.87 2.62 8.17
N GLY A 132 16.82 3.80 8.78
CA GLY A 132 17.23 5.09 8.22
C GLY A 132 16.13 5.87 7.47
N VAL A 133 14.86 5.52 7.65
CA VAL A 133 13.76 6.41 7.25
C VAL A 133 13.76 7.62 8.18
N PRO A 134 13.77 8.87 7.68
CA PRO A 134 13.79 10.03 8.56
C PRO A 134 12.57 10.05 9.51
N PRO A 135 12.73 10.26 10.81
CA PRO A 135 11.63 10.34 11.74
C PRO A 135 10.55 11.32 11.28
N GLY A 136 9.30 10.87 11.26
CA GLY A 136 8.17 11.69 10.79
C GLY A 136 8.08 11.85 9.26
N ALA A 137 8.93 11.19 8.47
CA ALA A 137 8.84 11.20 7.00
C ALA A 137 7.49 10.67 6.51
N PHE A 138 6.94 9.67 7.21
CA PHE A 138 5.61 9.12 6.98
C PHE A 138 4.80 9.12 8.27
N GLU A 139 3.52 9.49 8.19
CA GLU A 139 2.58 9.24 9.27
C GLU A 139 2.17 7.76 9.21
N PHE A 140 2.57 6.98 10.23
CA PHE A 140 2.16 5.59 10.36
C PHE A 140 0.72 5.47 10.86
N VAL A 141 -0.10 4.69 10.15
CA VAL A 141 -1.50 4.48 10.49
C VAL A 141 -1.73 3.00 10.80
N PRO A 142 -1.83 2.62 12.09
CA PRO A 142 -2.04 1.22 12.47
C PRO A 142 -3.40 0.71 11.99
N THR A 143 -3.50 -0.59 11.72
CA THR A 143 -4.72 -1.22 11.18
C THR A 143 -5.95 -0.91 12.04
N ARG A 144 -5.79 -0.90 13.37
CA ARG A 144 -6.84 -0.45 14.27
C ARG A 144 -7.06 1.05 14.10
N GLY A 145 -8.13 1.42 13.44
CA GLY A 145 -8.54 2.82 13.28
C GLY A 145 -8.33 3.39 11.87
N GLN A 146 -7.75 2.66 10.92
CA GLN A 146 -7.58 3.16 9.54
C GLN A 146 -8.89 3.69 8.95
N ALA A 147 -9.98 2.94 9.05
CA ALA A 147 -11.29 3.40 8.57
C ALA A 147 -11.82 4.65 9.29
N ARG A 148 -11.31 4.97 10.48
CA ARG A 148 -11.69 6.16 11.26
C ARG A 148 -10.70 7.32 11.06
N ARG A 149 -9.47 7.03 10.59
CA ARG A 149 -8.49 8.04 10.27
C ARG A 149 -8.91 8.79 9.01
N ARG A 150 -9.20 10.06 9.13
CA ARG A 150 -9.64 10.90 8.03
C ARG A 150 -8.44 11.52 7.32
N ILE A 151 -7.79 10.73 6.46
CA ILE A 151 -6.78 11.26 5.52
C ILE A 151 -7.48 12.22 4.55
N PHE A 152 -8.65 11.81 4.06
CA PHE A 152 -9.55 12.63 3.27
C PHE A 152 -10.91 12.77 3.95
N PRO A 153 -11.60 13.91 3.83
CA PRO A 153 -12.88 14.15 4.51
C PRO A 153 -13.99 13.15 4.15
N LYS A 154 -14.03 12.71 2.89
CA LYS A 154 -15.11 11.88 2.33
C LYS A 154 -14.69 10.51 1.84
N LEU A 155 -13.42 10.11 2.02
CA LEU A 155 -12.94 8.80 1.65
C LEU A 155 -12.44 8.02 2.87
N VAL A 156 -12.85 6.78 2.98
CA VAL A 156 -12.20 5.79 3.83
C VAL A 156 -10.93 5.32 3.11
N VAL A 157 -9.79 5.34 3.80
CA VAL A 157 -8.55 4.78 3.30
C VAL A 157 -8.08 3.71 4.28
N LYS A 158 -7.89 2.50 3.81
CA LYS A 158 -7.51 1.36 4.64
C LYS A 158 -6.72 0.33 3.80
N HIS A 159 -5.90 -0.48 4.44
CA HIS A 159 -5.25 -1.60 3.76
C HIS A 159 -6.30 -2.56 3.17
N GLY A 160 -7.27 -2.97 3.96
CA GLY A 160 -8.30 -3.91 3.55
C GLY A 160 -8.34 -5.15 4.44
N SER A 161 -9.42 -5.91 4.32
CA SER A 161 -9.61 -7.18 5.02
C SER A 161 -10.67 -8.06 4.37
N ILE A 162 -11.35 -7.57 3.35
CA ILE A 162 -12.30 -8.32 2.54
C ILE A 162 -11.57 -8.76 1.28
N VAL A 163 -11.78 -10.01 0.89
CA VAL A 163 -11.26 -10.57 -0.37
C VAL A 163 -12.45 -11.10 -1.17
N SER A 164 -12.57 -10.64 -2.39
CA SER A 164 -13.56 -11.12 -3.35
C SER A 164 -12.83 -11.65 -4.60
N LYS A 165 -13.52 -12.45 -5.38
CA LYS A 165 -12.90 -13.19 -6.50
C LYS A 165 -12.52 -12.30 -7.70
N TRP A 166 -13.22 -11.19 -7.91
CA TRP A 166 -13.07 -10.37 -9.12
C TRP A 166 -12.63 -8.95 -8.80
N SER A 167 -11.89 -8.32 -9.72
CA SER A 167 -11.55 -6.90 -9.68
C SER A 167 -12.83 -6.05 -9.53
N GLY A 168 -12.83 -5.05 -8.63
CA GLY A 168 -13.98 -4.22 -8.31
C GLY A 168 -15.02 -4.87 -7.40
N ALA A 169 -15.01 -6.20 -7.22
CA ALA A 169 -15.97 -6.88 -6.36
C ALA A 169 -15.70 -6.62 -4.87
N THR A 170 -14.43 -6.54 -4.46
CA THR A 170 -14.08 -6.13 -3.10
C THR A 170 -14.39 -4.66 -2.88
N ALA A 171 -14.14 -3.81 -3.88
CA ALA A 171 -14.52 -2.40 -3.83
C ALA A 171 -16.02 -2.24 -3.54
N LYS A 172 -16.89 -3.03 -4.19
CA LYS A 172 -18.33 -3.08 -3.90
C LYS A 172 -18.60 -3.54 -2.46
N ALA A 173 -17.96 -4.61 -2.01
CA ALA A 173 -18.18 -5.16 -0.66
C ALA A 173 -17.74 -4.19 0.44
N GLU A 174 -16.62 -3.49 0.26
CA GLU A 174 -16.14 -2.46 1.17
C GLU A 174 -17.09 -1.26 1.19
N TRP A 175 -17.59 -0.80 0.03
CA TRP A 175 -18.62 0.23 -0.01
C TRP A 175 -19.89 -0.20 0.73
N MET A 176 -20.39 -1.41 0.52
CA MET A 176 -21.57 -1.92 1.23
C MET A 176 -21.37 -1.94 2.74
N ARG A 177 -20.15 -2.20 3.22
CA ARG A 177 -19.82 -2.23 4.64
C ARG A 177 -19.79 -0.83 5.27
N TYR A 178 -19.28 0.16 4.55
CA TYR A 178 -19.04 1.50 5.11
C TYR A 178 -20.11 2.53 4.71
N GLY A 179 -20.87 2.32 3.65
CA GLY A 179 -21.82 3.29 3.11
C GLY A 179 -21.16 4.59 2.64
N MET A 180 -19.86 4.56 2.36
CA MET A 180 -19.04 5.73 2.00
C MET A 180 -18.09 5.36 0.86
N SER A 181 -17.57 6.37 0.18
CA SER A 181 -16.48 6.19 -0.78
C SER A 181 -15.18 5.81 -0.06
N GLY A 182 -14.28 5.09 -0.77
CA GLY A 182 -13.04 4.68 -0.17
C GLY A 182 -12.01 4.09 -1.13
N VAL A 183 -10.88 3.70 -0.55
CA VAL A 183 -9.75 3.05 -1.23
C VAL A 183 -9.20 1.94 -0.33
N SER A 184 -8.89 0.80 -0.94
CA SER A 184 -8.25 -0.33 -0.26
C SER A 184 -7.22 -1.03 -1.15
N GLY A 185 -6.23 -1.69 -0.53
CA GLY A 185 -5.31 -2.67 -1.11
C GLY A 185 -5.70 -4.10 -0.73
N HIS A 186 -4.72 -4.92 -0.31
CA HIS A 186 -4.88 -6.26 0.23
C HIS A 186 -5.29 -7.36 -0.77
N THR A 187 -6.14 -7.04 -1.73
CA THR A 187 -6.64 -8.03 -2.70
C THR A 187 -5.71 -8.24 -3.88
N HIS A 188 -4.69 -7.37 -4.01
CA HIS A 188 -3.79 -7.31 -5.16
C HIS A 188 -4.51 -7.08 -6.49
N ARG A 189 -5.78 -6.66 -6.45
CA ARG A 189 -6.59 -6.37 -7.63
C ARG A 189 -6.70 -4.87 -7.87
N LEU A 190 -6.72 -4.50 -9.13
CA LEU A 190 -6.96 -3.14 -9.57
C LEU A 190 -8.38 -3.02 -10.07
N GLY A 191 -9.18 -2.16 -9.46
CA GLY A 191 -10.56 -2.01 -9.90
C GLY A 191 -11.28 -0.85 -9.22
N VAL A 192 -12.38 -0.43 -9.81
CA VAL A 192 -13.23 0.64 -9.26
C VAL A 192 -14.68 0.22 -9.32
N PHE A 193 -15.41 0.50 -8.26
CA PHE A 193 -16.85 0.37 -8.18
C PHE A 193 -17.47 1.74 -7.95
N TYR A 194 -18.51 2.08 -8.72
CA TYR A 194 -19.31 3.30 -8.56
C TYR A 194 -20.75 2.95 -8.21
N HIS A 195 -21.34 3.74 -7.35
CA HIS A 195 -22.73 3.62 -6.94
C HIS A 195 -23.37 4.99 -6.73
N ARG A 196 -24.68 5.06 -6.91
CA ARG A 196 -25.48 6.24 -6.59
C ARG A 196 -26.72 5.83 -5.80
N ASP A 197 -26.94 6.52 -4.70
CA ASP A 197 -28.12 6.37 -3.84
C ASP A 197 -28.66 7.73 -3.38
N PHE A 198 -29.56 7.74 -2.40
CA PHE A 198 -30.13 8.97 -1.83
C PHE A 198 -29.09 9.88 -1.16
N ASN A 199 -27.93 9.34 -0.73
CA ASN A 199 -26.84 10.09 -0.12
C ASN A 199 -25.87 10.69 -1.14
N GLY A 200 -26.05 10.34 -2.44
CA GLY A 200 -25.27 10.87 -3.53
C GLY A 200 -24.49 9.82 -4.34
N ALA A 201 -23.41 10.27 -4.94
CA ALA A 201 -22.52 9.42 -5.72
C ALA A 201 -21.37 8.91 -4.84
N HIS A 202 -21.08 7.63 -4.94
CA HIS A 202 -20.03 6.93 -4.21
C HIS A 202 -19.08 6.23 -5.18
N GLY A 203 -17.83 6.08 -4.76
CA GLY A 203 -16.86 5.27 -5.47
C GLY A 203 -15.91 4.58 -4.49
N TRP A 204 -15.54 3.35 -4.79
CA TRP A 204 -14.49 2.63 -4.06
C TRP A 204 -13.48 2.07 -5.04
N ALA A 205 -12.19 2.21 -4.73
CA ALA A 205 -11.12 1.70 -5.57
C ALA A 205 -10.26 0.67 -4.83
N GLU A 206 -9.81 -0.35 -5.56
CA GLU A 206 -8.74 -1.28 -5.21
C GLU A 206 -7.48 -0.85 -5.96
N THR A 207 -6.33 -0.85 -5.31
CA THR A 207 -5.10 -0.22 -5.82
C THR A 207 -4.23 -1.10 -6.71
N GLY A 208 -4.54 -2.39 -6.83
CA GLY A 208 -3.57 -3.35 -7.37
C GLY A 208 -2.45 -3.63 -6.39
N CYS A 209 -1.37 -4.24 -6.88
CA CYS A 209 -0.18 -4.52 -6.09
C CYS A 209 1.10 -4.10 -6.83
N THR A 210 2.23 -4.12 -6.12
CA THR A 210 3.56 -3.90 -6.67
C THR A 210 4.51 -5.08 -6.37
N CYS A 211 3.96 -6.24 -5.99
CA CYS A 211 4.68 -7.49 -5.77
C CYS A 211 4.60 -8.40 -6.99
N ASP A 212 5.33 -9.50 -6.93
CA ASP A 212 5.23 -10.59 -7.90
C ASP A 212 3.78 -11.08 -8.04
N LEU A 213 3.33 -11.27 -9.28
CA LEU A 213 1.99 -11.76 -9.60
C LEU A 213 1.85 -13.27 -9.51
N MET A 214 2.96 -14.02 -9.40
CA MET A 214 2.98 -15.48 -9.39
C MET A 214 3.67 -16.02 -8.13
N PRO A 215 3.12 -15.71 -6.92
CA PRO A 215 3.72 -16.19 -5.69
C PRO A 215 3.52 -17.71 -5.55
N GLU A 216 4.46 -18.38 -4.92
CA GLU A 216 4.48 -19.85 -4.76
C GLU A 216 3.28 -20.42 -3.98
N TYR A 217 2.60 -19.60 -3.20
CA TYR A 217 1.52 -20.02 -2.28
C TYR A 217 0.10 -19.79 -2.81
N VAL A 218 -0.04 -19.26 -4.04
CA VAL A 218 -1.35 -19.03 -4.67
C VAL A 218 -1.36 -19.68 -6.05
N GLU A 219 -2.31 -20.53 -6.29
CA GLU A 219 -2.57 -21.13 -7.59
C GLU A 219 -3.39 -20.17 -8.45
N ASP A 220 -2.93 -19.85 -9.66
CA ASP A 220 -3.59 -18.99 -10.65
C ASP A 220 -4.14 -17.65 -10.07
N PRO A 221 -3.30 -16.81 -9.49
CA PRO A 221 -3.76 -15.55 -8.90
C PRO A 221 -4.30 -14.58 -9.96
N ASP A 222 -5.51 -14.06 -9.74
CA ASP A 222 -6.08 -12.98 -10.54
C ASP A 222 -5.65 -11.62 -9.92
N TRP A 223 -4.35 -11.33 -10.01
CA TRP A 223 -3.75 -10.11 -9.48
C TRP A 223 -3.35 -9.14 -10.59
N GLN A 224 -3.34 -7.87 -10.31
CA GLN A 224 -2.94 -6.84 -11.25
C GLN A 224 -1.93 -5.88 -10.63
N HIS A 225 -0.85 -5.62 -11.38
CA HIS A 225 0.02 -4.51 -11.05
C HIS A 225 -0.65 -3.17 -11.27
N GLY A 226 -0.47 -2.24 -10.34
CA GLY A 226 -1.00 -0.91 -10.50
C GLY A 226 -0.78 0.03 -9.33
N CYS A 227 -1.27 1.23 -9.52
CA CYS A 227 -1.46 2.22 -8.48
C CYS A 227 -2.71 3.05 -8.79
N LEU A 228 -3.14 3.86 -7.84
CA LEU A 228 -4.29 4.74 -7.99
C LEU A 228 -3.85 6.20 -7.87
N VAL A 229 -4.22 7.01 -8.85
CA VAL A 229 -4.18 8.46 -8.71
C VAL A 229 -5.58 8.95 -8.35
N ILE A 230 -5.67 9.86 -7.39
CA ILE A 230 -6.92 10.51 -6.99
C ILE A 230 -6.78 12.00 -7.27
N ALA A 231 -7.57 12.52 -8.20
CA ALA A 231 -7.73 13.96 -8.37
C ALA A 231 -8.88 14.45 -7.48
N PHE A 232 -8.67 15.50 -6.70
CA PHE A 232 -9.71 16.01 -5.80
C PHE A 232 -9.69 17.54 -5.68
N ALA A 233 -10.89 18.11 -5.47
CA ALA A 233 -11.01 19.52 -5.13
C ALA A 233 -10.54 19.76 -3.70
N LYS A 234 -10.01 20.95 -3.40
CA LYS A 234 -9.46 21.30 -2.07
C LYS A 234 -10.45 21.11 -0.93
N ASP A 235 -11.72 21.37 -1.17
CA ASP A 235 -12.84 21.14 -0.24
C ASP A 235 -13.35 19.69 -0.24
N PHE A 236 -12.78 18.85 -1.10
CA PHE A 236 -13.17 17.46 -1.30
C PHE A 236 -14.65 17.25 -1.68
N GLN A 237 -15.29 18.22 -2.31
CA GLN A 237 -16.64 18.05 -2.83
C GLN A 237 -16.68 17.10 -4.00
N TYR A 238 -15.62 17.13 -4.82
CA TYR A 238 -15.45 16.28 -6.00
C TYR A 238 -14.11 15.57 -5.94
N PHE A 239 -14.10 14.32 -6.35
CA PHE A 239 -12.90 13.53 -6.57
C PHE A 239 -13.10 12.58 -7.75
N ALA A 240 -12.00 12.17 -8.36
CA ALA A 240 -11.97 11.17 -9.42
C ALA A 240 -10.90 10.13 -9.12
N PHE A 241 -11.22 8.87 -9.34
CA PHE A 241 -10.27 7.77 -9.33
C PHE A 241 -9.70 7.55 -10.73
N GLU A 242 -8.39 7.50 -10.83
CA GLU A 242 -7.66 7.23 -12.06
C GLU A 242 -6.74 6.01 -11.80
N PRO A 243 -7.23 4.78 -12.00
CA PRO A 243 -6.39 3.60 -11.91
C PRO A 243 -5.29 3.63 -12.97
N VAL A 244 -4.06 3.35 -12.56
CA VAL A 244 -2.93 3.17 -13.47
C VAL A 244 -2.64 1.68 -13.54
N TYR A 245 -3.08 1.04 -14.62
CA TYR A 245 -2.83 -0.37 -14.85
C TYR A 245 -1.43 -0.54 -15.44
N ILE A 246 -0.61 -1.38 -14.80
CA ILE A 246 0.76 -1.65 -15.21
C ILE A 246 0.84 -3.08 -15.74
N GLN A 247 1.34 -3.25 -16.96
CA GLN A 247 1.50 -4.53 -17.62
C GLN A 247 2.97 -4.70 -18.01
N GLU A 248 3.60 -5.77 -17.53
CA GLU A 248 4.99 -6.10 -17.84
C GLU A 248 5.94 -4.90 -17.67
N GLY A 249 5.81 -4.16 -16.57
CA GLY A 249 6.63 -2.99 -16.28
C GLY A 249 6.37 -1.79 -17.20
N SER A 250 5.20 -1.74 -17.83
CA SER A 250 4.78 -0.62 -18.68
C SER A 250 3.36 -0.18 -18.37
N ALA A 251 3.07 1.10 -18.53
CA ALA A 251 1.72 1.65 -18.41
C ALA A 251 1.48 2.76 -19.43
N ILE A 252 0.22 2.94 -19.82
CA ILE A 252 -0.25 4.12 -20.55
C ILE A 252 -1.23 4.84 -19.62
N TRP A 253 -0.93 6.09 -19.29
CA TRP A 253 -1.78 6.91 -18.44
C TRP A 253 -1.66 8.40 -18.82
N ARG A 254 -2.77 9.11 -18.96
CA ARG A 254 -2.85 10.52 -19.39
C ARG A 254 -1.98 10.81 -20.64
N GLU A 255 -2.11 9.97 -21.69
CA GLU A 255 -1.35 10.06 -22.95
C GLU A 255 0.17 9.85 -22.84
N HIS A 256 0.70 9.56 -21.64
CA HIS A 256 2.09 9.23 -21.41
C HIS A 256 2.31 7.72 -21.35
N ARG A 257 3.40 7.25 -21.95
CA ARG A 257 3.86 5.88 -21.84
C ARG A 257 4.98 5.80 -20.79
N TYR A 258 4.72 5.04 -19.76
CA TYR A 258 5.68 4.69 -18.71
C TYR A 258 6.25 3.31 -19.00
N ARG A 259 7.58 3.15 -18.93
CA ARG A 259 8.25 1.85 -19.08
C ARG A 259 9.59 1.86 -18.37
N LEU A 260 10.10 0.71 -18.02
CA LEU A 260 11.47 0.59 -17.50
C LEU A 260 12.47 1.11 -18.57
N LYS A 261 13.38 1.99 -18.17
CA LYS A 261 14.46 2.44 -19.07
C LYS A 261 15.38 1.25 -19.37
N GLY A 262 15.49 0.85 -20.64
CA GLY A 262 16.46 -0.16 -21.07
C GLY A 262 15.90 -1.43 -21.71
N LYS A 263 14.59 -1.68 -21.69
CA LYS A 263 14.00 -2.74 -22.52
C LYS A 263 13.59 -2.15 -23.88
N SER A 264 14.43 -2.32 -24.91
CA SER A 264 14.01 -2.19 -26.31
C SER A 264 13.00 -3.31 -26.59
N VAL A 265 11.87 -2.98 -27.19
CA VAL A 265 10.97 -3.98 -27.78
C VAL A 265 11.64 -4.45 -29.05
N GLU A 266 12.02 -5.72 -29.13
CA GLU A 266 12.24 -6.42 -30.38
C GLU A 266 10.92 -6.64 -31.09
#